data_c33e1c78251c4d4dcdc28544a8700d56
#
_entry.id   c33e1c78251c4d4dcdc28544a8700d56
#
_cell.length_a   1.000
_cell.length_b   1.000
_cell.length_c   1.000
_cell.angle_alpha   90.00
_cell.angle_beta   90.00
_cell.angle_gamma   90.00
#
_symmetry.space_group_name_H-M   'P 1'
#
loop_
_entity.id
_entity.type
_entity.pdbx_description
1 polymer ?
#
loop_
_entity_poly.entity_id
_entity_poly.type
_entity_poly.pdbx_seq_one_letter_code
_entity_poly.pdbx_strand_id
1 'polypeptide(L)'
;TIISAKVRAERGTLLGDALTAEMSLTNNAESRRADALLEERTGYSDETIVEMVIVRSTTATVDDPEYRSYVEALFGDLTALSDDVIEGGFHYYMTGDESLVSADRRTTLMPLTVPRDTKDQVERVYEVVDREYSEDGPFQVLVTGEATLMSDFMEVAMETFEKGESVGVSVALVVLVLVFAAVVAAVLPI
;
A
#
# COMPACT_ATOMS: atom_id res chain seq x y z
N THR A 1 -7.37 31.59 -8.26
CA THR A 1 -6.93 30.24 -8.68
C THR A 1 -5.92 29.64 -7.69
N ILE A 2 -4.97 30.44 -7.16
CA ILE A 2 -3.94 29.98 -6.21
C ILE A 2 -4.54 29.70 -4.82
N ILE A 3 -5.50 30.48 -4.38
CA ILE A 3 -6.17 30.30 -3.07
C ILE A 3 -7.02 29.01 -3.05
N SER A 4 -7.69 28.68 -4.16
CA SER A 4 -8.49 27.46 -4.28
C SER A 4 -7.63 26.19 -4.26
N ALA A 5 -6.44 26.22 -4.87
CA ALA A 5 -5.52 25.10 -4.87
C ALA A 5 -4.92 24.85 -3.46
N LYS A 6 -4.58 25.93 -2.74
CA LYS A 6 -4.03 25.84 -1.39
C LYS A 6 -5.06 25.32 -0.37
N VAL A 7 -6.31 25.78 -0.45
CA VAL A 7 -7.41 25.29 0.39
C VAL A 7 -7.74 23.83 0.09
N ARG A 8 -7.58 23.38 -1.17
CA ARG A 8 -7.80 21.98 -1.56
C ARG A 8 -6.68 21.07 -1.06
N ALA A 9 -5.43 21.53 -1.10
CA ALA A 9 -4.29 20.80 -0.54
C ALA A 9 -4.40 20.67 1.00
N GLU A 10 -4.77 21.76 1.69
CA GLU A 10 -4.96 21.73 3.16
C GLU A 10 -6.15 20.86 3.60
N ARG A 11 -7.21 20.76 2.80
CA ARG A 11 -8.32 19.84 3.09
C ARG A 11 -7.97 18.37 2.85
N GLY A 12 -7.16 18.08 1.85
CA GLY A 12 -6.65 16.73 1.59
C GLY A 12 -5.77 16.22 2.73
N THR A 13 -4.89 17.07 3.27
CA THR A 13 -4.05 16.73 4.42
C THR A 13 -4.86 16.55 5.71
N LEU A 14 -5.85 17.40 5.97
CA LEU A 14 -6.70 17.30 7.18
C LEU A 14 -7.56 16.01 7.19
N LEU A 15 -8.04 15.56 6.04
CA LEU A 15 -8.76 14.30 5.92
C LEU A 15 -7.80 13.09 5.93
N GLY A 16 -6.63 13.21 5.32
CA GLY A 16 -5.59 12.20 5.36
C GLY A 16 -5.06 11.99 6.79
N ASP A 17 -4.84 13.08 7.52
CA ASP A 17 -4.41 13.03 8.93
C ASP A 17 -5.52 12.52 9.87
N ALA A 18 -6.80 12.72 9.52
CA ALA A 18 -7.92 12.19 10.29
C ALA A 18 -8.24 10.72 9.98
N LEU A 19 -7.84 10.25 8.81
CA LEU A 19 -7.91 8.85 8.38
C LEU A 19 -6.51 8.22 8.49
N THR A 20 -5.83 8.40 9.61
CA THR A 20 -4.58 7.68 9.86
C THR A 20 -4.88 6.18 9.80
N ALA A 21 -4.08 5.47 9.01
CA ALA A 21 -4.09 4.01 8.95
C ALA A 21 -3.68 3.35 10.29
N GLU A 22 -3.37 4.15 11.29
CA GLU A 22 -3.22 3.71 12.66
C GLU A 22 -4.56 3.23 13.19
N MET A 23 -4.86 1.97 12.96
CA MET A 23 -5.90 1.24 13.70
C MET A 23 -5.48 1.05 15.16
N SER A 24 -5.01 2.10 15.81
CA SER A 24 -4.75 2.08 17.24
C SER A 24 -6.09 2.21 17.95
N LEU A 25 -6.58 1.09 18.43
CA LEU A 25 -7.74 1.07 19.33
C LEU A 25 -7.40 1.90 20.57
N THR A 26 -8.10 3.02 20.78
CA THR A 26 -7.87 3.97 21.88
C THR A 26 -8.31 3.43 23.24
N ASN A 27 -8.89 2.24 23.30
CA ASN A 27 -9.30 1.57 24.52
C ASN A 27 -8.38 0.36 24.80
N ASN A 28 -8.39 -0.11 26.06
CA ASN A 28 -7.61 -1.27 26.49
C ASN A 28 -8.26 -2.58 25.97
N ALA A 29 -8.25 -2.75 24.67
CA ALA A 29 -8.85 -3.89 23.99
C ALA A 29 -8.13 -5.20 24.38
N GLU A 30 -8.87 -6.29 24.36
CA GLU A 30 -8.34 -7.62 24.68
C GLU A 30 -7.20 -8.02 23.72
N SER A 31 -7.26 -7.58 22.46
CA SER A 31 -6.19 -7.75 21.47
C SER A 31 -4.87 -7.13 21.92
N ARG A 32 -4.84 -5.88 22.40
CA ARG A 32 -3.62 -5.25 22.91
C ARG A 32 -2.98 -5.99 24.09
N ARG A 33 -3.83 -6.56 24.94
CA ARG A 33 -3.34 -7.36 26.08
C ARG A 33 -2.74 -8.68 25.58
N ALA A 34 -3.31 -9.25 24.53
CA ALA A 34 -2.76 -10.44 23.89
C ALA A 34 -1.44 -10.13 23.17
N ASP A 35 -1.36 -9.00 22.45
CA ASP A 35 -0.13 -8.55 21.78
C ASP A 35 1.00 -8.32 22.78
N ALA A 36 0.73 -7.60 23.88
CA ALA A 36 1.72 -7.38 24.96
C ALA A 36 2.21 -8.70 25.59
N LEU A 37 1.34 -9.70 25.73
CA LEU A 37 1.72 -11.02 26.26
C LEU A 37 2.54 -11.82 25.23
N LEU A 38 2.27 -11.68 23.95
CA LEU A 38 3.05 -12.30 22.87
C LEU A 38 4.45 -11.69 22.84
N GLU A 39 4.56 -10.37 22.86
CA GLU A 39 5.82 -9.66 22.90
C GLU A 39 6.68 -10.10 24.10
N GLU A 40 6.09 -10.09 25.31
CA GLU A 40 6.79 -10.51 26.54
C GLU A 40 7.30 -11.96 26.47
N ARG A 41 6.52 -12.89 25.87
CA ARG A 41 6.83 -14.31 25.89
C ARG A 41 7.62 -14.83 24.71
N THR A 42 7.48 -14.21 23.55
CA THR A 42 8.06 -14.69 22.27
C THR A 42 9.08 -13.74 21.68
N GLY A 43 9.17 -12.51 22.19
CA GLY A 43 9.96 -11.43 21.56
C GLY A 43 9.33 -10.95 20.24
N TYR A 44 8.07 -11.34 19.95
CA TYR A 44 7.34 -10.86 18.79
C TYR A 44 7.10 -9.35 18.94
N SER A 45 7.58 -8.56 18.01
CA SER A 45 7.31 -7.12 17.94
C SER A 45 6.28 -6.86 16.87
N ASP A 46 5.29 -6.05 17.18
CA ASP A 46 4.28 -5.55 16.22
C ASP A 46 4.82 -4.34 15.41
N GLU A 47 6.10 -4.02 15.59
CA GLU A 47 6.74 -2.88 14.92
C GLU A 47 7.07 -3.15 13.45
N THR A 48 7.16 -4.43 13.06
CA THR A 48 7.49 -4.84 11.70
C THR A 48 6.43 -5.74 11.09
N ILE A 49 6.34 -5.71 9.76
CA ILE A 49 5.48 -6.57 8.96
C ILE A 49 6.29 -7.25 7.85
N VAL A 50 5.73 -8.27 7.25
CA VAL A 50 6.38 -8.97 6.13
C VAL A 50 5.65 -8.62 4.84
N GLU A 51 6.41 -8.01 3.92
CA GLU A 51 6.01 -7.85 2.53
C GLU A 51 6.62 -8.97 1.67
N MET A 52 5.91 -9.41 0.68
CA MET A 52 6.32 -10.51 -0.17
C MET A 52 6.56 -10.02 -1.59
N VAL A 53 7.80 -10.10 -2.05
CA VAL A 53 8.13 -9.89 -3.46
C VAL A 53 8.11 -11.25 -4.16
N ILE A 54 7.39 -11.32 -5.27
CA ILE A 54 7.19 -12.52 -6.07
C ILE A 54 7.90 -12.28 -7.39
N VAL A 55 8.88 -13.12 -7.70
CA VAL A 55 9.57 -13.09 -9.00
C VAL A 55 9.12 -14.30 -9.80
N ARG A 56 8.58 -14.06 -10.99
CA ARG A 56 8.12 -15.08 -11.92
C ARG A 56 8.81 -14.93 -13.27
N SER A 57 9.19 -16.05 -13.89
CA SER A 57 9.67 -16.05 -15.27
C SER A 57 8.82 -16.97 -16.16
N THR A 58 8.61 -16.53 -17.40
CA THR A 58 7.94 -17.34 -18.43
C THR A 58 8.92 -18.19 -19.23
N THR A 59 10.21 -17.86 -19.18
CA THR A 59 11.27 -18.46 -20.02
C THR A 59 12.30 -19.25 -19.22
N ALA A 60 12.61 -18.84 -18.00
CA ALA A 60 13.65 -19.43 -17.15
C ALA A 60 13.07 -20.09 -15.89
N THR A 61 13.87 -20.92 -15.25
CA THR A 61 13.58 -21.54 -13.95
C THR A 61 14.59 -21.06 -12.90
N VAL A 62 14.30 -21.28 -11.63
CA VAL A 62 15.22 -20.92 -10.53
C VAL A 62 16.57 -21.63 -10.60
N ASP A 63 16.72 -22.68 -11.42
CA ASP A 63 17.97 -23.40 -11.62
C ASP A 63 18.86 -22.71 -12.66
N ASP A 64 18.33 -21.75 -13.42
CA ASP A 64 19.06 -21.05 -14.46
C ASP A 64 19.87 -19.88 -13.87
N PRO A 65 21.14 -19.72 -14.32
CA PRO A 65 21.98 -18.61 -13.82
C PRO A 65 21.40 -17.21 -14.05
N GLU A 66 20.65 -17.04 -15.12
CA GLU A 66 19.98 -15.77 -15.45
C GLU A 66 18.92 -15.43 -14.39
N TYR A 67 18.10 -16.41 -14.00
CA TYR A 67 17.08 -16.25 -12.98
C TYR A 67 17.72 -15.88 -11.63
N ARG A 68 18.79 -16.59 -11.27
CA ARG A 68 19.55 -16.31 -10.05
C ARG A 68 20.09 -14.88 -10.04
N SER A 69 20.75 -14.48 -11.12
CA SER A 69 21.33 -13.13 -11.22
C SER A 69 20.25 -12.04 -11.12
N TYR A 70 19.09 -12.28 -11.70
CA TYR A 70 17.95 -11.37 -11.62
C TYR A 70 17.45 -11.20 -10.18
N VAL A 71 17.21 -12.30 -9.47
CA VAL A 71 16.73 -12.28 -8.07
C VAL A 71 17.77 -11.63 -7.15
N GLU A 72 19.05 -11.93 -7.31
CA GLU A 72 20.14 -11.36 -6.51
C GLU A 72 20.29 -9.84 -6.77
N ALA A 73 20.12 -9.39 -8.01
CA ALA A 73 20.14 -7.97 -8.35
C ALA A 73 18.94 -7.22 -7.73
N LEU A 74 17.73 -7.74 -7.94
CA LEU A 74 16.52 -7.18 -7.36
C LEU A 74 16.61 -7.07 -5.82
N PHE A 75 17.07 -8.13 -5.17
CA PHE A 75 17.26 -8.11 -3.72
C PHE A 75 18.28 -7.06 -3.28
N GLY A 76 19.38 -6.92 -4.03
CA GLY A 76 20.40 -5.91 -3.80
C GLY A 76 19.83 -4.48 -3.92
N ASP A 77 19.04 -4.21 -4.96
CA ASP A 77 18.43 -2.90 -5.17
C ASP A 77 17.40 -2.55 -4.11
N LEU A 78 16.58 -3.53 -3.70
CA LEU A 78 15.60 -3.36 -2.63
C LEU A 78 16.27 -3.12 -1.28
N THR A 79 17.29 -3.92 -0.93
CA THR A 79 18.01 -3.78 0.34
C THR A 79 18.99 -2.60 0.37
N ALA A 80 19.26 -1.98 -0.79
CA ALA A 80 19.98 -0.69 -0.86
C ALA A 80 19.10 0.51 -0.46
N LEU A 81 17.79 0.33 -0.36
CA LEU A 81 16.92 1.28 0.32
C LEU A 81 17.32 1.37 1.81
N SER A 82 17.02 2.50 2.44
CA SER A 82 17.39 2.71 3.84
C SER A 82 16.69 1.73 4.79
N ASP A 83 17.26 1.47 5.96
CA ASP A 83 16.72 0.56 6.98
C ASP A 83 15.32 0.99 7.47
N ASP A 84 14.97 2.26 7.32
CA ASP A 84 13.62 2.77 7.56
C ASP A 84 12.60 2.37 6.48
N VAL A 85 13.04 1.75 5.39
CA VAL A 85 12.19 1.20 4.33
C VAL A 85 12.19 -0.33 4.36
N ILE A 86 13.36 -0.94 4.41
CA ILE A 86 13.52 -2.40 4.45
C ILE A 86 14.56 -2.74 5.53
N GLU A 87 14.11 -3.31 6.63
CA GLU A 87 15.00 -3.74 7.72
C GLU A 87 15.78 -5.00 7.37
N GLY A 88 15.26 -5.81 6.46
CA GLY A 88 15.91 -7.03 6.02
C GLY A 88 15.02 -7.90 5.14
N GLY A 89 15.52 -9.08 4.82
CA GLY A 89 14.80 -10.06 4.02
C GLY A 89 15.70 -11.21 3.62
N PHE A 90 15.14 -12.13 2.86
CA PHE A 90 15.89 -13.24 2.31
C PHE A 90 15.24 -13.77 1.03
N HIS A 91 15.98 -14.55 0.27
CA HIS A 91 15.49 -15.20 -0.94
C HIS A 91 16.02 -16.63 -1.04
N TYR A 92 15.50 -17.40 -1.98
CA TYR A 92 15.81 -18.81 -2.18
C TYR A 92 17.33 -19.09 -2.22
N TYR A 93 18.11 -18.31 -2.96
CA TYR A 93 19.54 -18.56 -3.13
C TYR A 93 20.39 -18.27 -1.88
N MET A 94 19.84 -17.58 -0.88
CA MET A 94 20.50 -17.37 0.42
C MET A 94 20.25 -18.54 1.36
N THR A 95 19.04 -19.09 1.35
CA THR A 95 18.58 -20.08 2.34
C THR A 95 18.55 -21.50 1.80
N GLY A 96 18.36 -21.68 0.50
CA GLY A 96 18.08 -22.97 -0.12
C GLY A 96 16.72 -23.56 0.25
N ASP A 97 15.81 -22.73 0.79
CA ASP A 97 14.49 -23.18 1.23
C ASP A 97 13.55 -23.39 0.04
N GLU A 98 13.28 -24.64 -0.27
CA GLU A 98 12.39 -25.04 -1.38
C GLU A 98 10.93 -24.58 -1.18
N SER A 99 10.53 -24.18 0.03
CA SER A 99 9.21 -23.62 0.27
C SER A 99 9.00 -22.27 -0.39
N LEU A 100 10.08 -21.56 -0.73
CA LEU A 100 10.07 -20.30 -1.45
C LEU A 100 9.95 -20.47 -2.97
N VAL A 101 9.93 -21.70 -3.46
CA VAL A 101 9.93 -21.99 -4.91
C VAL A 101 8.66 -22.74 -5.30
N SER A 102 8.04 -22.29 -6.40
CA SER A 102 6.86 -22.98 -6.96
C SER A 102 7.20 -24.37 -7.50
N ALA A 103 6.20 -25.24 -7.58
CA ALA A 103 6.37 -26.62 -8.06
C ALA A 103 6.89 -26.70 -9.51
N ASP A 104 6.59 -25.69 -10.34
CA ASP A 104 7.10 -25.58 -11.71
C ASP A 104 8.48 -24.91 -11.81
N ARG A 105 9.07 -24.53 -10.66
CA ARG A 105 10.36 -23.86 -10.50
C ARG A 105 10.50 -22.54 -11.29
N ARG A 106 9.39 -21.89 -11.63
CA ARG A 106 9.35 -20.64 -12.40
C ARG A 106 9.03 -19.41 -11.57
N THR A 107 8.69 -19.60 -10.31
CA THR A 107 8.36 -18.52 -9.38
C THR A 107 9.11 -18.70 -8.09
N THR A 108 9.68 -17.62 -7.56
CA THR A 108 10.26 -17.60 -6.22
C THR A 108 9.68 -16.45 -5.39
N LEU A 109 9.61 -16.69 -4.10
CA LEU A 109 9.19 -15.71 -3.09
C LEU A 109 10.42 -15.10 -2.42
N MET A 110 10.31 -13.82 -2.09
CA MET A 110 11.32 -13.04 -1.40
C MET A 110 10.62 -12.27 -0.27
N PRO A 111 10.56 -12.84 0.95
CA PRO A 111 10.04 -12.13 2.11
C PRO A 111 10.96 -10.97 2.49
N LEU A 112 10.37 -9.80 2.67
CA LEU A 112 11.04 -8.59 3.15
C LEU A 112 10.41 -8.18 4.49
N THR A 113 11.24 -7.81 5.45
CA THR A 113 10.80 -7.23 6.71
C THR A 113 10.83 -5.73 6.57
N VAL A 114 9.68 -5.09 6.75
CA VAL A 114 9.51 -3.65 6.66
C VAL A 114 8.91 -3.12 7.95
N PRO A 115 9.25 -1.88 8.39
CA PRO A 115 8.61 -1.26 9.53
C PRO A 115 7.10 -1.10 9.29
N ARG A 116 6.26 -1.18 10.32
CA ARG A 116 4.79 -1.11 10.19
C ARG A 116 4.25 0.27 9.82
N ASP A 117 4.95 1.33 10.15
CA ASP A 117 4.52 2.73 9.92
C ASP A 117 4.98 3.25 8.55
N THR A 118 4.37 2.72 7.45
CA THR A 118 5.10 2.67 6.19
C THR A 118 4.34 2.99 4.90
N LYS A 119 3.38 3.89 4.92
CA LYS A 119 2.72 4.26 3.66
C LYS A 119 3.72 4.76 2.59
N ASP A 120 4.66 5.62 2.99
CA ASP A 120 5.67 6.18 2.08
C ASP A 120 6.76 5.17 1.69
N GLN A 121 6.88 4.08 2.42
CA GLN A 121 7.93 3.08 2.24
C GLN A 121 7.53 2.03 1.20
N VAL A 122 6.28 1.59 1.20
CA VAL A 122 5.74 0.70 0.16
C VAL A 122 5.80 1.38 -1.20
N GLU A 123 5.50 2.68 -1.27
CA GLU A 123 5.63 3.45 -2.51
C GLU A 123 7.07 3.44 -3.04
N ARG A 124 8.09 3.54 -2.18
CA ARG A 124 9.50 3.42 -2.56
C ARG A 124 9.88 2.04 -3.07
N VAL A 125 9.32 0.97 -2.50
CA VAL A 125 9.50 -0.39 -3.02
C VAL A 125 8.92 -0.51 -4.42
N TYR A 126 7.71 0.00 -4.64
CA TYR A 126 7.09 0.05 -5.96
C TYR A 126 7.90 0.88 -6.96
N GLU A 127 8.43 2.04 -6.56
CA GLU A 127 9.28 2.85 -7.45
C GLU A 127 10.51 2.10 -7.95
N VAL A 128 11.13 1.26 -7.11
CA VAL A 128 12.27 0.42 -7.52
C VAL A 128 11.79 -0.66 -8.48
N VAL A 129 10.70 -1.34 -8.15
CA VAL A 129 10.16 -2.43 -8.99
C VAL A 129 9.72 -1.90 -10.35
N ASP A 130 8.96 -0.82 -10.40
CA ASP A 130 8.44 -0.25 -11.66
C ASP A 130 9.53 0.32 -12.54
N ARG A 131 10.58 0.93 -11.96
CA ARG A 131 11.65 1.57 -12.70
C ARG A 131 12.66 0.58 -13.27
N GLU A 132 13.05 -0.41 -12.48
CA GLU A 132 14.15 -1.31 -12.80
C GLU A 132 13.66 -2.66 -13.37
N TYR A 133 12.41 -3.06 -13.05
CA TYR A 133 11.89 -4.40 -13.28
C TYR A 133 10.54 -4.36 -14.00
N SER A 134 10.59 -4.08 -15.31
CA SER A 134 9.40 -3.91 -16.17
C SER A 134 8.60 -5.20 -16.33
N GLU A 135 7.27 -5.09 -16.34
CA GLU A 135 6.34 -6.19 -16.59
C GLU A 135 6.45 -6.79 -18.00
N ASP A 136 6.99 -6.04 -18.98
CA ASP A 136 7.10 -6.47 -20.38
C ASP A 136 8.31 -7.40 -20.63
N GLY A 137 9.11 -7.69 -19.59
CA GLY A 137 10.30 -8.55 -19.68
C GLY A 137 10.01 -10.04 -19.54
N PRO A 138 11.06 -10.88 -19.65
CA PRO A 138 10.97 -12.33 -19.38
C PRO A 138 10.74 -12.65 -17.91
N PHE A 139 10.90 -11.66 -17.03
CA PHE A 139 10.62 -11.71 -15.60
C PHE A 139 9.51 -10.73 -15.25
N GLN A 140 8.62 -11.18 -14.38
CA GLN A 140 7.57 -10.37 -13.78
C GLN A 140 7.85 -10.28 -12.28
N VAL A 141 7.74 -9.08 -11.72
CA VAL A 141 7.86 -8.83 -10.29
C VAL A 141 6.53 -8.32 -9.76
N LEU A 142 6.04 -8.94 -8.70
CA LEU A 142 4.82 -8.54 -8.00
C LEU A 142 5.16 -8.32 -6.53
N VAL A 143 4.53 -7.35 -5.91
CA VAL A 143 4.66 -7.07 -4.48
C VAL A 143 3.30 -7.28 -3.82
N THR A 144 3.27 -7.92 -2.67
CA THR A 144 2.07 -8.12 -1.87
C THR A 144 2.41 -8.29 -0.40
N GLY A 145 1.51 -7.90 0.46
CA GLY A 145 1.66 -8.02 1.91
C GLY A 145 0.68 -7.14 2.64
N GLU A 146 0.88 -6.95 3.92
CA GLU A 146 -0.04 -6.17 4.75
C GLU A 146 -0.04 -4.68 4.35
N ALA A 147 1.15 -4.08 4.20
CA ALA A 147 1.26 -2.67 3.85
C ALA A 147 0.81 -2.41 2.40
N THR A 148 1.20 -3.28 1.47
CA THR A 148 0.74 -3.23 0.08
C THR A 148 -0.78 -3.27 -0.02
N LEU A 149 -1.42 -4.26 0.60
CA LEU A 149 -2.88 -4.40 0.57
C LEU A 149 -3.58 -3.22 1.24
N MET A 150 -3.01 -2.69 2.33
CA MET A 150 -3.57 -1.51 3.00
C MET A 150 -3.46 -0.26 2.13
N SER A 151 -2.32 -0.07 1.45
CA SER A 151 -2.11 1.04 0.52
C SER A 151 -3.12 0.99 -0.63
N ASP A 152 -3.25 -0.15 -1.30
CA ASP A 152 -4.19 -0.36 -2.40
C ASP A 152 -5.64 -0.15 -1.94
N PHE A 153 -5.99 -0.65 -0.76
CA PHE A 153 -7.32 -0.45 -0.18
C PHE A 153 -7.61 1.04 0.07
N MET A 154 -6.64 1.76 0.63
CA MET A 154 -6.78 3.20 0.89
C MET A 154 -6.91 4.00 -0.41
N GLU A 155 -6.15 3.65 -1.45
CA GLU A 155 -6.24 4.30 -2.77
C GLU A 155 -7.64 4.11 -3.36
N VAL A 156 -8.16 2.88 -3.42
CA VAL A 156 -9.50 2.58 -3.91
C VAL A 156 -10.59 3.25 -3.08
N ALA A 157 -10.43 3.30 -1.76
CA ALA A 157 -11.35 3.97 -0.86
C ALA A 157 -11.39 5.48 -1.12
N MET A 158 -10.23 6.12 -1.27
CA MET A 158 -10.12 7.55 -1.58
C MET A 158 -10.71 7.89 -2.95
N GLU A 159 -10.41 7.09 -3.98
CA GLU A 159 -10.97 7.27 -5.32
C GLU A 159 -12.52 7.16 -5.31
N THR A 160 -13.03 6.18 -4.58
CA THR A 160 -14.48 5.98 -4.43
C THR A 160 -15.12 7.12 -3.67
N PHE A 161 -14.46 7.63 -2.62
CA PHE A 161 -14.94 8.77 -1.84
C PHE A 161 -14.99 10.05 -2.68
N GLU A 162 -13.94 10.37 -3.42
CA GLU A 162 -13.90 11.54 -4.32
C GLU A 162 -15.02 11.51 -5.37
N LYS A 163 -15.24 10.34 -5.97
CA LYS A 163 -16.34 10.14 -6.94
C LYS A 163 -17.71 10.34 -6.26
N GLY A 164 -17.91 9.78 -5.09
CA GLY A 164 -19.14 9.92 -4.31
C GLY A 164 -19.42 11.35 -3.89
N GLU A 165 -18.39 12.07 -3.41
CA GLU A 165 -18.49 13.47 -3.02
C GLU A 165 -18.89 14.37 -4.21
N SER A 166 -18.23 14.20 -5.36
CA SER A 166 -18.50 15.01 -6.55
C SER A 166 -19.94 14.86 -7.04
N VAL A 167 -20.48 13.65 -7.05
CA VAL A 167 -21.87 13.36 -7.41
C VAL A 167 -22.84 13.91 -6.35
N GLY A 168 -22.55 13.66 -5.08
CA GLY A 168 -23.38 14.11 -3.96
C GLY A 168 -23.51 15.63 -3.90
N VAL A 169 -22.40 16.37 -4.02
CA VAL A 169 -22.38 17.83 -4.05
C VAL A 169 -23.15 18.36 -5.25
N SER A 170 -22.99 17.76 -6.43
CA SER A 170 -23.70 18.18 -7.63
C SER A 170 -25.22 18.02 -7.49
N VAL A 171 -25.69 16.89 -6.97
CA VAL A 171 -27.10 16.63 -6.72
C VAL A 171 -27.65 17.58 -5.65
N ALA A 172 -26.91 17.77 -4.56
CA ALA A 172 -27.32 18.68 -3.50
C ALA A 172 -27.46 20.13 -4.00
N LEU A 173 -26.56 20.57 -4.87
CA LEU A 173 -26.62 21.91 -5.47
C LEU A 173 -27.85 22.09 -6.37
N VAL A 174 -28.18 21.09 -7.19
CA VAL A 174 -29.38 21.09 -8.03
C VAL A 174 -30.63 21.17 -7.15
N VAL A 175 -30.74 20.36 -6.11
CA VAL A 175 -31.86 20.37 -5.18
C VAL A 175 -31.97 21.75 -4.48
N LEU A 176 -30.83 22.29 -4.04
CA LEU A 176 -30.79 23.61 -3.41
C LEU A 176 -31.33 24.72 -4.34
N VAL A 177 -30.88 24.73 -5.60
CA VAL A 177 -31.37 25.72 -6.60
C VAL A 177 -32.86 25.57 -6.82
N LEU A 178 -33.39 24.36 -6.93
CA LEU A 178 -34.82 24.12 -7.11
C LEU A 178 -35.66 24.62 -5.90
N VAL A 179 -35.20 24.34 -4.69
CA VAL A 179 -35.85 24.78 -3.46
C VAL A 179 -35.84 26.30 -3.33
N PHE A 180 -34.70 26.94 -3.58
CA PHE A 180 -34.62 28.41 -3.54
C PHE A 180 -35.46 29.05 -4.63
N ALA A 181 -35.49 28.52 -5.85
CA ALA A 181 -36.35 29.01 -6.93
C ALA A 181 -37.85 28.93 -6.56
N ALA A 182 -38.28 27.83 -5.93
CA ALA A 182 -39.65 27.65 -5.44
C ALA A 182 -40.02 28.65 -4.34
N VAL A 183 -39.09 28.90 -3.40
CA VAL A 183 -39.33 29.90 -2.30
C VAL A 183 -39.44 31.31 -2.88
N VAL A 184 -38.55 31.70 -3.79
CA VAL A 184 -38.61 33.02 -4.45
C VAL A 184 -39.90 33.19 -5.24
N ALA A 185 -40.32 32.15 -5.98
CA ALA A 185 -41.58 32.19 -6.72
C ALA A 185 -42.84 32.31 -5.81
N ALA A 186 -42.77 31.76 -4.59
CA ALA A 186 -43.87 31.84 -3.65
C ALA A 186 -43.98 33.22 -2.91
N VAL A 187 -42.88 33.95 -2.82
CA VAL A 187 -42.80 35.24 -2.10
C VAL A 187 -43.03 36.45 -3.02
N LEU A 188 -42.88 36.28 -4.35
CA LEU A 188 -43.17 37.32 -5.32
C LEU A 188 -44.68 37.27 -5.71
N PRO A 189 -45.55 38.08 -5.08
CA PRO A 189 -46.94 38.19 -5.56
C PRO A 189 -46.93 38.94 -6.90
N ILE A 190 -47.70 38.41 -7.86
CA ILE A 190 -48.02 39.05 -9.15
C ILE A 190 -48.82 40.32 -8.92
#